data_e9d5ec378114a6668bebafb03deea4bb
#
_entry.id   e9d5ec378114a6668bebafb03deea4bb
#
_cell.length_a   1.000
_cell.length_b   1.000
_cell.length_c   1.000
_cell.angle_alpha   90.00
_cell.angle_beta   90.00
_cell.angle_gamma   90.00
#
_symmetry.space_group_name_H-M   'P 1'
#
loop_
_entity.id
_entity.type
_entity.pdbx_description
1 polymer ?
#
loop_
_entity_poly.entity_id
_entity_poly.type
_entity_poly.pdbx_seq_one_letter_code
_entity_poly.pdbx_strand_id
1 'polypeptide(L)'
;MNMDHRRTVLLADASEEFRAMLQEAIEQAGEFTVAASTGDGREALNLVEERKPDLLLLDVALPGLDGLGLLQALKDRETPMPKTIIISAFCGEKTLSDAEKLGVSYYLPKPCEPASLMERMRGIFENPSSPELRLYALKNTVTSVIHEIGVPAHIKGYQYLREAIIIAVNDMEVINAVTKVL
;
A
#
# COMPACT_ATOMS: atom_id res chain seq x y z
N MET A 1 29.44 -18.22 -6.53
CA MET A 1 29.24 -16.78 -6.72
C MET A 1 27.73 -16.57 -6.81
N ASN A 2 27.07 -16.26 -5.70
CA ASN A 2 25.68 -15.81 -5.75
C ASN A 2 25.69 -14.43 -6.40
N MET A 3 25.16 -14.32 -7.62
CA MET A 3 24.74 -13.03 -8.15
C MET A 3 23.62 -12.55 -7.24
N ASP A 4 23.93 -11.56 -6.43
CA ASP A 4 22.98 -10.86 -5.58
C ASP A 4 21.96 -10.19 -6.53
N HIS A 5 20.84 -10.87 -6.73
CA HIS A 5 19.80 -10.40 -7.65
C HIS A 5 19.03 -9.30 -6.91
N ARG A 6 19.53 -8.06 -7.05
CA ARG A 6 18.83 -6.90 -6.48
C ARG A 6 17.42 -6.82 -7.05
N ARG A 7 16.46 -6.59 -6.18
CA ARG A 7 15.07 -6.42 -6.61
C ARG A 7 14.90 -5.14 -7.40
N THR A 8 14.12 -5.23 -8.46
CA THR A 8 13.90 -4.13 -9.40
C THR A 8 12.70 -3.30 -9.00
N VAL A 9 12.85 -1.97 -9.10
CA VAL A 9 11.82 -0.99 -8.72
C VAL A 9 11.47 -0.13 -9.92
N LEU A 10 10.17 0.10 -10.13
CA LEU A 10 9.66 1.11 -11.04
C LEU A 10 9.10 2.28 -10.23
N LEU A 11 9.52 3.51 -10.57
CA LEU A 11 9.05 4.76 -9.99
C LEU A 11 8.02 5.41 -10.91
N ALA A 12 6.80 5.63 -10.44
CA ALA A 12 5.74 6.30 -11.18
C ALA A 12 5.18 7.46 -10.34
N ASP A 13 5.64 8.67 -10.61
CA ASP A 13 5.29 9.88 -9.87
C ASP A 13 5.41 11.10 -10.79
N ALA A 14 4.47 12.04 -10.75
CA ALA A 14 4.49 13.21 -11.61
C ALA A 14 5.67 14.16 -11.31
N SER A 15 6.15 14.21 -10.06
CA SER A 15 7.27 15.07 -9.65
C SER A 15 8.62 14.45 -10.03
N GLU A 16 9.30 15.05 -10.98
CA GLU A 16 10.65 14.65 -11.37
C GLU A 16 11.65 14.77 -10.22
N GLU A 17 11.54 15.82 -9.43
CA GLU A 17 12.40 16.07 -8.26
C GLU A 17 12.20 14.95 -7.20
N PHE A 18 10.96 14.57 -6.94
CA PHE A 18 10.66 13.49 -6.00
C PHE A 18 11.17 12.15 -6.50
N ARG A 19 11.02 11.85 -7.81
CA ARG A 19 11.57 10.63 -8.40
C ARG A 19 13.09 10.58 -8.31
N ALA A 20 13.79 11.70 -8.59
CA ALA A 20 15.25 11.79 -8.49
C ALA A 20 15.74 11.53 -7.04
N MET A 21 15.07 12.15 -6.06
CA MET A 21 15.37 11.95 -4.65
C MET A 21 15.18 10.47 -4.22
N LEU A 22 14.09 9.84 -4.65
CA LEU A 22 13.83 8.43 -4.34
C LEU A 22 14.85 7.50 -5.01
N GLN A 23 15.17 7.76 -6.27
CA GLN A 23 16.17 6.98 -6.99
C GLN A 23 17.52 7.01 -6.30
N GLU A 24 17.99 8.20 -5.91
CA GLU A 24 19.25 8.35 -5.18
C GLU A 24 19.23 7.55 -3.86
N ALA A 25 18.16 7.68 -3.07
CA ALA A 25 18.03 6.96 -1.81
C ALA A 25 18.01 5.44 -1.98
N ILE A 26 17.30 4.94 -2.99
CA ILE A 26 17.20 3.50 -3.30
C ILE A 26 18.56 2.94 -3.73
N GLU A 27 19.26 3.65 -4.60
CA GLU A 27 20.57 3.23 -5.11
C GLU A 27 21.66 3.27 -4.03
N GLN A 28 21.64 4.29 -3.16
CA GLN A 28 22.55 4.39 -2.02
C GLN A 28 22.38 3.25 -1.01
N ALA A 29 21.15 2.78 -0.80
CA ALA A 29 20.88 1.64 0.08
C ALA A 29 21.41 0.31 -0.47
N GLY A 30 21.55 0.17 -1.79
CA GLY A 30 22.20 -0.96 -2.46
C GLY A 30 21.41 -2.27 -2.48
N GLU A 31 20.22 -2.32 -1.90
CA GLU A 31 19.37 -3.52 -1.81
C GLU A 31 18.40 -3.66 -2.99
N PHE A 32 18.06 -2.54 -3.59
CA PHE A 32 17.16 -2.43 -4.74
C PHE A 32 17.86 -1.72 -5.90
N THR A 33 17.31 -1.85 -7.10
CA THR A 33 17.77 -1.11 -8.27
C THR A 33 16.57 -0.53 -9.02
N VAL A 34 16.67 0.73 -9.46
CA VAL A 34 15.60 1.38 -10.22
C VAL A 34 15.69 0.95 -11.67
N ALA A 35 14.73 0.13 -12.12
CA ALA A 35 14.65 -0.38 -13.48
C ALA A 35 14.05 0.63 -14.46
N ALA A 36 13.15 1.49 -13.97
CA ALA A 36 12.55 2.56 -14.76
C ALA A 36 11.95 3.65 -13.84
N SER A 37 11.79 4.86 -14.40
CA SER A 37 11.21 6.02 -13.72
C SER A 37 10.41 6.85 -14.72
N THR A 38 9.15 7.16 -14.42
CA THR A 38 8.28 7.96 -15.30
C THR A 38 7.34 8.86 -14.54
N GLY A 39 6.94 9.96 -15.17
CA GLY A 39 5.90 10.88 -14.66
C GLY A 39 4.52 10.68 -15.28
N ASP A 40 4.33 9.70 -16.16
CA ASP A 40 3.07 9.45 -16.89
C ASP A 40 2.55 8.05 -16.59
N GLY A 41 1.24 7.95 -16.29
CA GLY A 41 0.64 6.67 -15.89
C GLY A 41 0.48 5.68 -17.06
N ARG A 42 0.32 6.14 -18.29
CA ARG A 42 0.27 5.24 -19.46
C ARG A 42 1.64 4.66 -19.77
N GLU A 43 2.66 5.48 -19.67
CA GLU A 43 4.05 5.02 -19.80
C GLU A 43 4.39 4.05 -18.68
N ALA A 44 3.99 4.34 -17.45
CA ALA A 44 4.19 3.44 -16.31
C ALA A 44 3.54 2.06 -16.54
N LEU A 45 2.32 2.02 -17.08
CA LEU A 45 1.64 0.77 -17.43
C LEU A 45 2.47 -0.07 -18.43
N ASN A 46 2.96 0.56 -19.51
CA ASN A 46 3.80 -0.11 -20.49
C ASN A 46 5.12 -0.60 -19.88
N LEU A 47 5.75 0.22 -19.04
CA LEU A 47 7.00 -0.14 -18.37
C LEU A 47 6.84 -1.30 -17.38
N VAL A 48 5.69 -1.40 -16.69
CA VAL A 48 5.41 -2.58 -15.84
C VAL A 48 5.35 -3.84 -16.68
N GLU A 49 4.68 -3.82 -17.83
CA GLU A 49 4.56 -4.97 -18.74
C GLU A 49 5.90 -5.38 -19.34
N GLU A 50 6.72 -4.40 -19.75
CA GLU A 50 8.02 -4.64 -20.38
C GLU A 50 9.10 -5.07 -19.39
N ARG A 51 9.21 -4.38 -18.27
CA ARG A 51 10.30 -4.54 -17.29
C ARG A 51 10.00 -5.56 -16.21
N LYS A 52 8.72 -5.83 -15.96
CA LYS A 52 8.24 -6.77 -14.93
C LYS A 52 8.95 -6.52 -13.57
N PRO A 53 8.85 -5.30 -13.03
CA PRO A 53 9.54 -4.95 -11.79
C PRO A 53 9.02 -5.78 -10.62
N ASP A 54 9.87 -6.02 -9.63
CA ASP A 54 9.47 -6.65 -8.37
C ASP A 54 8.59 -5.73 -7.53
N LEU A 55 8.83 -4.42 -7.61
CA LEU A 55 8.16 -3.38 -6.85
C LEU A 55 7.77 -2.19 -7.73
N LEU A 56 6.55 -1.72 -7.56
CA LEU A 56 6.03 -0.48 -8.11
C LEU A 56 5.83 0.54 -6.99
N LEU A 57 6.55 1.68 -7.05
CA LEU A 57 6.26 2.86 -6.25
C LEU A 57 5.39 3.79 -7.07
N LEU A 58 4.17 4.05 -6.61
CA LEU A 58 3.11 4.61 -7.45
C LEU A 58 2.45 5.82 -6.77
N ASP A 59 2.44 6.97 -7.43
CA ASP A 59 1.51 8.04 -7.06
C ASP A 59 0.13 7.80 -7.68
N VAL A 60 -0.92 8.12 -6.94
CA VAL A 60 -2.29 8.09 -7.44
C VAL A 60 -2.52 9.21 -8.45
N ALA A 61 -1.92 10.38 -8.23
CA ALA A 61 -2.08 11.57 -9.05
C ALA A 61 -1.10 11.60 -10.24
N LEU A 62 -1.27 10.69 -11.20
CA LEU A 62 -0.48 10.66 -12.43
C LEU A 62 -1.26 11.24 -13.61
N PRO A 63 -0.60 12.01 -14.50
CA PRO A 63 -1.17 12.38 -15.80
C PRO A 63 -1.32 11.17 -16.72
N GLY A 64 -2.19 11.30 -17.71
CA GLY A 64 -2.44 10.29 -18.73
C GLY A 64 -3.31 9.13 -18.25
N LEU A 65 -2.94 8.49 -17.16
CA LEU A 65 -3.68 7.43 -16.46
C LEU A 65 -3.36 7.52 -14.97
N ASP A 66 -4.36 7.70 -14.13
CA ASP A 66 -4.15 7.74 -12.69
C ASP A 66 -3.69 6.38 -12.12
N GLY A 67 -3.10 6.42 -10.92
CA GLY A 67 -2.49 5.22 -10.33
C GLY A 67 -3.47 4.07 -10.09
N LEU A 68 -4.72 4.35 -9.70
CA LEU A 68 -5.73 3.31 -9.52
C LEU A 68 -6.17 2.73 -10.87
N GLY A 69 -6.36 3.58 -11.87
CA GLY A 69 -6.64 3.16 -13.25
C GLY A 69 -5.53 2.30 -13.84
N LEU A 70 -4.27 2.61 -13.53
CA LEU A 70 -3.11 1.78 -13.91
C LEU A 70 -3.21 0.38 -13.29
N LEU A 71 -3.44 0.29 -11.98
CA LEU A 71 -3.57 -0.99 -11.28
C LEU A 71 -4.76 -1.80 -11.79
N GLN A 72 -5.90 -1.13 -12.07
CA GLN A 72 -7.05 -1.79 -12.67
C GLN A 72 -6.72 -2.33 -14.07
N ALA A 73 -6.03 -1.55 -14.90
CA ALA A 73 -5.63 -1.98 -16.23
C ALA A 73 -4.68 -3.19 -16.21
N LEU A 74 -3.74 -3.24 -15.27
CA LEU A 74 -2.87 -4.42 -15.06
C LEU A 74 -3.69 -5.66 -14.70
N LYS A 75 -4.65 -5.50 -13.80
CA LYS A 75 -5.55 -6.59 -13.36
C LYS A 75 -6.42 -7.09 -14.52
N ASP A 76 -7.01 -6.19 -15.30
CA ASP A 76 -7.87 -6.53 -16.44
C ASP A 76 -7.10 -7.23 -17.58
N ARG A 77 -5.80 -6.96 -17.69
CA ARG A 77 -4.91 -7.61 -18.68
C ARG A 77 -4.28 -8.90 -18.16
N GLU A 78 -4.63 -9.32 -16.95
CA GLU A 78 -4.02 -10.49 -16.29
C GLU A 78 -2.47 -10.40 -16.22
N THR A 79 -1.94 -9.17 -16.22
CA THR A 79 -0.50 -8.91 -16.08
C THR A 79 -0.07 -9.26 -14.66
N PRO A 80 1.04 -9.99 -14.47
CA PRO A 80 1.55 -10.25 -13.14
C PRO A 80 1.78 -8.95 -12.36
N MET A 81 1.08 -8.82 -11.23
CA MET A 81 1.12 -7.60 -10.42
C MET A 81 2.43 -7.53 -9.64
N PRO A 82 3.22 -6.46 -9.78
CA PRO A 82 4.33 -6.21 -8.87
C PRO A 82 3.82 -5.94 -7.46
N LYS A 83 4.65 -6.15 -6.45
CA LYS A 83 4.36 -5.57 -5.14
C LYS A 83 4.21 -4.07 -5.32
N THR A 84 3.19 -3.45 -4.72
CA THR A 84 2.90 -2.04 -4.96
C THR A 84 2.84 -1.27 -3.66
N ILE A 85 3.60 -0.18 -3.58
CA ILE A 85 3.47 0.85 -2.54
C ILE A 85 2.92 2.11 -3.19
N ILE A 86 1.78 2.57 -2.73
CA ILE A 86 1.28 3.90 -3.11
C ILE A 86 1.95 4.96 -2.24
N ILE A 87 2.46 6.02 -2.87
CA ILE A 87 3.03 7.19 -2.20
C ILE A 87 2.29 8.42 -2.74
N SER A 88 1.32 8.95 -1.99
CA SER A 88 0.48 10.04 -2.49
C SER A 88 0.10 11.05 -1.41
N ALA A 89 -0.10 12.30 -1.85
CA ALA A 89 -0.66 13.36 -1.00
C ALA A 89 -2.19 13.21 -0.82
N PHE A 90 -2.84 12.44 -1.68
CA PHE A 90 -4.30 12.24 -1.67
C PHE A 90 -4.65 10.90 -1.04
N CYS A 91 -5.19 10.97 0.18
CA CYS A 91 -5.57 9.80 0.98
C CYS A 91 -7.03 9.91 1.43
N GLY A 92 -7.96 9.69 0.50
CA GLY A 92 -9.38 9.53 0.87
C GLY A 92 -9.67 8.06 1.24
N GLU A 93 -10.64 7.84 2.15
CA GLU A 93 -11.06 6.48 2.55
C GLU A 93 -11.44 5.62 1.34
N LYS A 94 -12.11 6.21 0.36
CA LYS A 94 -12.47 5.53 -0.88
C LYS A 94 -11.23 5.10 -1.68
N THR A 95 -10.26 5.99 -1.82
CA THR A 95 -9.00 5.70 -2.54
C THR A 95 -8.25 4.54 -1.91
N LEU A 96 -8.18 4.50 -0.57
CA LEU A 96 -7.55 3.42 0.18
C LEU A 96 -8.30 2.10 0.01
N SER A 97 -9.63 2.11 0.11
CA SER A 97 -10.46 0.92 -0.09
C SER A 97 -10.33 0.35 -1.51
N ASP A 98 -10.27 1.21 -2.52
CA ASP A 98 -10.13 0.78 -3.90
C ASP A 98 -8.71 0.26 -4.18
N ALA A 99 -7.67 0.88 -3.60
CA ALA A 99 -6.29 0.41 -3.67
C ALA A 99 -6.12 -0.98 -3.03
N GLU A 100 -6.76 -1.23 -1.88
CA GLU A 100 -6.75 -2.54 -1.21
C GLU A 100 -7.37 -3.64 -2.09
N LYS A 101 -8.53 -3.37 -2.72
CA LYS A 101 -9.17 -4.31 -3.66
C LYS A 101 -8.31 -4.61 -4.89
N LEU A 102 -7.43 -3.69 -5.25
CA LEU A 102 -6.46 -3.82 -6.34
C LEU A 102 -5.16 -4.51 -5.91
N GLY A 103 -5.03 -4.93 -4.64
CA GLY A 103 -3.89 -5.69 -4.16
C GLY A 103 -2.67 -4.85 -3.82
N VAL A 104 -2.83 -3.56 -3.52
CA VAL A 104 -1.75 -2.69 -3.05
C VAL A 104 -1.18 -3.22 -1.75
N SER A 105 0.15 -3.30 -1.66
CA SER A 105 0.84 -3.86 -0.51
C SER A 105 0.97 -2.89 0.65
N TYR A 106 1.12 -1.60 0.36
CA TYR A 106 1.26 -0.55 1.37
C TYR A 106 0.89 0.83 0.82
N TYR A 107 0.53 1.74 1.73
CA TYR A 107 0.28 3.14 1.42
C TYR A 107 1.14 4.04 2.31
N LEU A 108 1.84 5.02 1.71
CA LEU A 108 2.60 6.06 2.40
C LEU A 108 2.06 7.44 2.02
N PRO A 109 1.69 8.28 2.99
CA PRO A 109 1.31 9.66 2.71
C PRO A 109 2.55 10.51 2.38
N LYS A 110 2.40 11.44 1.43
CA LYS A 110 3.38 12.51 1.22
C LYS A 110 3.12 13.66 2.20
N PRO A 111 4.17 14.30 2.75
CA PRO A 111 5.59 13.99 2.55
C PRO A 111 6.03 12.74 3.30
N CYS A 112 6.90 11.94 2.71
CA CYS A 112 7.49 10.77 3.35
C CYS A 112 9.03 10.87 3.35
N GLU A 113 9.63 10.38 4.42
CA GLU A 113 11.08 10.28 4.52
C GLU A 113 11.60 9.05 3.77
N PRO A 114 12.71 9.15 3.01
CA PRO A 114 13.28 8.02 2.30
C PRO A 114 13.59 6.82 3.21
N ALA A 115 14.03 7.05 4.44
CA ALA A 115 14.31 5.99 5.40
C ALA A 115 13.06 5.15 5.73
N SER A 116 11.91 5.81 5.96
CA SER A 116 10.63 5.13 6.20
C SER A 116 10.19 4.32 4.98
N LEU A 117 10.37 4.87 3.77
CA LEU A 117 10.06 4.14 2.55
C LEU A 117 10.92 2.88 2.41
N MET A 118 12.23 2.99 2.64
CA MET A 118 13.17 1.86 2.55
C MET A 118 12.79 0.74 3.53
N GLU A 119 12.40 1.09 4.75
CA GLU A 119 11.91 0.12 5.74
C GLU A 119 10.67 -0.64 5.23
N ARG A 120 9.71 0.08 4.63
CA ARG A 120 8.50 -0.53 4.06
C ARG A 120 8.81 -1.40 2.85
N MET A 121 9.72 -0.96 1.97
CA MET A 121 10.16 -1.75 0.82
C MET A 121 10.76 -3.09 1.25
N ARG A 122 11.58 -3.12 2.32
CA ARG A 122 12.10 -4.37 2.89
C ARG A 122 10.97 -5.23 3.46
N GLY A 123 10.14 -4.63 4.31
CA GLY A 123 9.08 -5.33 5.04
C GLY A 123 8.09 -6.07 4.14
N ILE A 124 7.72 -5.54 2.98
CA ILE A 124 6.78 -6.20 2.06
C ILE A 124 7.34 -7.47 1.40
N PHE A 125 8.66 -7.64 1.40
CA PHE A 125 9.31 -8.84 0.88
C PHE A 125 9.71 -9.83 1.97
N GLU A 126 10.04 -9.35 3.15
CA GLU A 126 10.47 -10.19 4.26
C GLU A 126 9.29 -10.82 5.00
N ASN A 127 8.19 -10.06 5.13
CA ASN A 127 7.00 -10.52 5.83
C ASN A 127 5.73 -9.98 5.16
N PRO A 128 5.19 -10.67 4.13
CA PRO A 128 3.99 -10.24 3.42
C PRO A 128 2.74 -10.14 4.31
N SER A 129 2.85 -10.53 5.57
CA SER A 129 1.83 -10.42 6.59
C SER A 129 2.33 -9.66 7.81
N SER A 130 2.98 -8.49 7.62
CA SER A 130 3.40 -7.68 8.77
C SER A 130 2.21 -7.41 9.70
N PRO A 131 2.41 -7.47 11.02
CA PRO A 131 1.34 -7.21 12.00
C PRO A 131 0.66 -5.86 11.77
N GLU A 132 1.40 -4.88 11.28
CA GLU A 132 0.90 -3.53 10.98
C GLU A 132 -0.03 -3.49 9.76
N LEU A 133 0.29 -4.23 8.69
CA LEU A 133 -0.58 -4.36 7.52
C LEU A 133 -1.86 -5.13 7.87
N ARG A 134 -1.74 -6.19 8.68
CA ARG A 134 -2.90 -6.92 9.19
C ARG A 134 -3.77 -6.02 10.06
N LEU A 135 -3.17 -5.22 10.94
CA LEU A 135 -3.91 -4.30 11.82
C LEU A 135 -4.58 -3.20 11.00
N TYR A 136 -3.91 -2.67 9.97
CA TYR A 136 -4.48 -1.65 9.09
C TYR A 136 -5.64 -2.22 8.25
N ALA A 137 -5.47 -3.37 7.62
CA ALA A 137 -6.51 -4.07 6.89
C ALA A 137 -7.70 -4.41 7.80
N LEU A 138 -7.43 -4.89 9.02
CA LEU A 138 -8.45 -5.15 10.03
C LEU A 138 -9.21 -3.88 10.43
N LYS A 139 -8.52 -2.76 10.68
CA LYS A 139 -9.15 -1.47 10.98
C LYS A 139 -10.09 -1.01 9.87
N ASN A 140 -9.71 -1.18 8.62
CA ASN A 140 -10.53 -0.82 7.47
C ASN A 140 -11.74 -1.74 7.34
N THR A 141 -11.54 -3.05 7.47
CA THR A 141 -12.63 -4.03 7.43
C THR A 141 -13.64 -3.78 8.54
N VAL A 142 -13.19 -3.57 9.77
CA VAL A 142 -14.06 -3.26 10.92
C VAL A 142 -14.83 -1.96 10.68
N THR A 143 -14.17 -0.92 10.16
CA THR A 143 -14.82 0.35 9.81
C THR A 143 -15.92 0.16 8.77
N SER A 144 -15.65 -0.61 7.70
CA SER A 144 -16.64 -0.92 6.65
C SER A 144 -17.85 -1.67 7.22
N VAL A 145 -17.61 -2.70 8.03
CA VAL A 145 -18.69 -3.48 8.66
C VAL A 145 -19.55 -2.62 9.58
N ILE A 146 -18.93 -1.78 10.44
CA ILE A 146 -19.67 -0.88 11.34
C ILE A 146 -20.52 0.12 10.54
N HIS A 147 -20.01 0.59 9.39
CA HIS A 147 -20.75 1.49 8.49
C HIS A 147 -21.93 0.75 7.81
N GLU A 148 -21.73 -0.48 7.38
CA GLU A 148 -22.74 -1.32 6.72
C GLU A 148 -23.90 -1.67 7.65
N ILE A 149 -23.64 -1.89 8.95
CA ILE A 149 -24.68 -2.09 9.96
C ILE A 149 -25.34 -0.79 10.42
N GLY A 150 -24.99 0.37 9.83
CA GLY A 150 -25.65 1.65 10.00
C GLY A 150 -25.26 2.42 11.27
N VAL A 151 -24.11 2.16 11.88
CA VAL A 151 -23.63 2.95 13.03
C VAL A 151 -23.00 4.26 12.54
N PRO A 152 -23.58 5.44 12.88
CA PRO A 152 -23.09 6.72 12.38
C PRO A 152 -21.70 7.07 12.96
N ALA A 153 -20.77 7.48 12.09
CA ALA A 153 -19.38 7.80 12.47
C ALA A 153 -19.24 8.99 13.46
N HIS A 154 -20.25 9.85 13.57
CA HIS A 154 -20.23 11.01 14.45
C HIS A 154 -20.64 10.71 15.92
N ILE A 155 -21.05 9.51 16.23
CA ILE A 155 -21.40 9.08 17.58
C ILE A 155 -20.12 8.90 18.40
N LYS A 156 -20.04 9.48 19.60
CA LYS A 156 -18.87 9.34 20.49
C LYS A 156 -18.49 7.88 20.77
N GLY A 157 -19.44 6.95 20.73
CA GLY A 157 -19.22 5.53 20.92
C GLY A 157 -18.60 4.80 19.72
N TYR A 158 -18.62 5.39 18.51
CA TYR A 158 -18.11 4.74 17.29
C TYR A 158 -16.64 4.33 17.39
N GLN A 159 -15.79 5.22 17.90
CA GLN A 159 -14.37 4.93 18.06
C GLN A 159 -14.12 3.83 19.08
N TYR A 160 -14.85 3.85 20.21
CA TYR A 160 -14.74 2.80 21.23
C TYR A 160 -15.22 1.45 20.71
N LEU A 161 -16.32 1.41 19.95
CA LEU A 161 -16.83 0.20 19.34
C LEU A 161 -15.81 -0.37 18.35
N ARG A 162 -15.22 0.46 17.50
CA ARG A 162 -14.20 0.06 16.54
C ARG A 162 -12.96 -0.52 17.22
N GLU A 163 -12.43 0.18 18.22
CA GLU A 163 -11.27 -0.28 18.99
C GLU A 163 -11.57 -1.58 19.75
N ALA A 164 -12.74 -1.71 20.35
CA ALA A 164 -13.15 -2.92 21.04
C ALA A 164 -13.22 -4.13 20.11
N ILE A 165 -13.76 -3.97 18.90
CA ILE A 165 -13.80 -5.05 17.89
C ILE A 165 -12.39 -5.43 17.45
N ILE A 166 -11.51 -4.45 17.22
CA ILE A 166 -10.12 -4.69 16.81
C ILE A 166 -9.37 -5.48 17.89
N ILE A 167 -9.53 -5.10 19.16
CA ILE A 167 -8.93 -5.82 20.29
C ILE A 167 -9.48 -7.24 20.36
N ALA A 168 -10.78 -7.43 20.26
CA ALA A 168 -11.43 -8.73 20.33
C ALA A 168 -10.99 -9.69 19.20
N VAL A 169 -10.79 -9.17 17.98
CA VAL A 169 -10.33 -9.99 16.84
C VAL A 169 -8.85 -10.37 16.97
N ASN A 170 -8.03 -9.52 17.58
CA ASN A 170 -6.60 -9.80 17.79
C ASN A 170 -6.34 -10.68 19.02
N ASP A 171 -7.26 -10.73 19.97
CA ASP A 171 -7.12 -11.48 21.21
C ASP A 171 -8.39 -12.32 21.51
N MET A 172 -8.32 -13.60 21.13
CA MET A 172 -9.42 -14.55 21.36
C MET A 172 -9.72 -14.79 22.83
N GLU A 173 -8.80 -14.51 23.76
CA GLU A 173 -9.05 -14.65 25.20
C GLU A 173 -10.01 -13.58 25.69
N VAL A 174 -9.99 -12.39 25.11
CA VAL A 174 -10.93 -11.30 25.42
C VAL A 174 -12.37 -11.71 25.07
N ILE A 175 -12.58 -12.37 23.91
CA ILE A 175 -13.90 -12.87 23.51
C ILE A 175 -14.40 -13.92 24.51
N ASN A 176 -13.54 -14.85 24.92
CA ASN A 176 -13.88 -15.89 25.87
C ASN A 176 -14.15 -15.33 27.29
N ALA A 177 -13.49 -14.24 27.68
CA ALA A 177 -13.74 -13.59 28.96
C ALA A 177 -15.10 -12.87 28.98
N VAL A 178 -15.48 -12.20 27.90
CA VAL A 178 -16.79 -11.50 27.80
C VAL A 178 -17.95 -12.48 27.75
N THR A 179 -17.80 -13.62 27.05
CA THR A 179 -18.87 -14.64 26.95
C THR A 179 -19.06 -15.49 28.22
N LYS A 180 -18.08 -15.51 29.13
CA LYS A 180 -18.22 -16.19 30.43
C LYS A 180 -18.93 -15.36 31.52
N VAL A 181 -19.13 -14.07 31.29
CA VAL A 181 -19.75 -13.13 32.26
C VAL A 181 -21.24 -12.89 31.95
N LEU A 182 -21.76 -13.38 30.84
CA LEU A 182 -23.16 -13.42 30.44
C LEU A 182 -23.76 -14.80 30.67
#